data_ca0c10cd8b45785c88005916ea47192c
#
_entry.id   ca0c10cd8b45785c88005916ea47192c
#
_cell.length_a   1.000
_cell.length_b   1.000
_cell.length_c   1.000
_cell.angle_alpha   90.00
_cell.angle_beta   90.00
_cell.angle_gamma   90.00
#
_symmetry.space_group_name_H-M   'P 1'
#
loop_
_entity.id
_entity.type
_entity.pdbx_description
1 polymer ?
#
loop_
_entity_poly.entity_id
_entity_poly.type
_entity_poly.pdbx_seq_one_letter_code
_entity_poly.pdbx_strand_id
1 'polypeptide(L)'
;LGWQVQANPIETLDLQLPEKLEGEWDAYAKLQKGQGLPFSEFAGQAVKRYTYTVTNYPEIPQGVQANLYLWGDQIIGGDVIFTGQGGFQTDLAFPKA
;
A
#
# COMPACT_ATOMS: atom_id res chain seq x y z
N LEU A 1 -0.58 -3.96 13.17
CA LEU A 1 0.50 -2.98 12.86
C LEU A 1 0.29 -1.63 13.54
N GLY A 2 -0.80 -1.43 14.23
CA GLY A 2 -1.06 -0.20 14.97
C GLY A 2 -1.78 0.89 14.19
N TRP A 3 -2.04 0.69 12.90
CA TRP A 3 -2.76 1.66 12.09
C TRP A 3 -4.24 1.72 12.47
N GLN A 4 -4.77 2.92 12.49
CA GLN A 4 -6.22 3.15 12.57
C GLN A 4 -6.65 3.79 11.26
N VAL A 5 -7.68 3.21 10.67
CA VAL A 5 -8.22 3.67 9.38
C VAL A 5 -9.73 3.82 9.51
N GLN A 6 -10.32 4.59 8.60
CA GLN A 6 -11.78 4.64 8.50
C GLN A 6 -12.31 3.28 8.05
N ALA A 7 -13.50 2.91 8.51
CA ALA A 7 -14.05 1.57 8.32
C ALA A 7 -14.20 1.17 6.86
N ASN A 8 -14.54 2.12 5.99
CA ASN A 8 -14.75 1.85 4.58
C ASN A 8 -13.57 2.38 3.77
N PRO A 9 -13.10 1.63 2.75
CA PRO A 9 -12.08 2.17 1.86
C PRO A 9 -12.64 3.35 1.07
N ILE A 10 -11.78 4.32 0.77
CA ILE A 10 -12.14 5.45 -0.10
C ILE A 10 -12.08 5.05 -1.56
N GLU A 11 -11.38 3.97 -1.89
CA GLU A 11 -11.30 3.45 -3.24
C GLU A 11 -11.07 1.94 -3.19
N THR A 12 -11.73 1.23 -4.10
CA THR A 12 -11.46 -0.17 -4.37
C THR A 12 -11.25 -0.30 -5.87
N LEU A 13 -10.11 -0.85 -6.27
CA LEU A 13 -9.73 -0.94 -7.67
C LEU A 13 -9.34 -2.37 -8.04
N ASP A 14 -9.98 -2.90 -9.09
CA ASP A 14 -9.56 -4.15 -9.72
C ASP A 14 -8.53 -3.81 -10.78
N LEU A 15 -7.38 -4.47 -10.73
CA LEU A 15 -6.34 -4.23 -11.72
C LEU A 15 -5.56 -5.50 -12.00
N GLN A 16 -4.91 -5.51 -13.16
CA GLN A 16 -4.00 -6.61 -13.50
C GLN A 16 -2.58 -6.08 -13.42
N LEU A 17 -1.73 -6.77 -12.65
CA LEU A 17 -0.33 -6.40 -12.57
C LEU A 17 0.36 -6.74 -13.88
N PRO A 18 1.33 -5.92 -14.34
CA PRO A 18 2.09 -6.24 -15.53
C PRO A 18 2.91 -7.52 -15.33
N GLU A 19 3.14 -8.25 -16.40
CA GLU A 19 3.95 -9.48 -16.33
C GLU A 19 5.40 -9.19 -15.96
N LYS A 20 5.90 -8.03 -16.37
CA LYS A 20 7.23 -7.54 -15.96
C LYS A 20 7.06 -6.33 -15.07
N LEU A 21 7.62 -6.38 -13.88
CA LEU A 21 7.59 -5.28 -12.95
C LEU A 21 8.78 -4.37 -13.23
N GLU A 22 8.53 -3.27 -13.95
CA GLU A 22 9.53 -2.30 -14.36
C GLU A 22 9.18 -0.91 -13.85
N GLY A 23 10.19 -0.03 -13.75
CA GLY A 23 9.98 1.35 -13.33
C GLY A 23 9.39 1.45 -11.94
N GLU A 24 8.27 2.13 -11.82
CA GLU A 24 7.59 2.30 -10.53
C GLU A 24 7.14 0.98 -9.92
N TRP A 25 6.74 0.01 -10.75
CA TRP A 25 6.35 -1.31 -10.26
C TRP A 25 7.54 -2.07 -9.68
N ASP A 26 8.72 -1.93 -10.26
CA ASP A 26 9.93 -2.55 -9.72
C ASP A 26 10.28 -1.95 -8.35
N ALA A 27 10.23 -0.63 -8.23
CA ALA A 27 10.47 0.05 -6.96
C ALA A 27 9.45 -0.38 -5.90
N TYR A 28 8.18 -0.50 -6.30
CA TYR A 28 7.13 -0.94 -5.41
C TYR A 28 7.36 -2.39 -4.95
N ALA A 29 7.76 -3.26 -5.87
CA ALA A 29 8.07 -4.65 -5.54
C ALA A 29 9.22 -4.76 -4.54
N LYS A 30 10.24 -3.93 -4.67
CA LYS A 30 11.35 -3.88 -3.72
C LYS A 30 10.91 -3.45 -2.34
N LEU A 31 10.02 -2.46 -2.26
CA LEU A 31 9.44 -2.03 -1.00
C LEU A 31 8.69 -3.18 -0.33
N GLN A 32 7.92 -3.95 -1.10
CA GLN A 32 7.16 -5.08 -0.57
C GLN A 32 8.09 -6.21 -0.10
N LYS A 33 9.14 -6.47 -0.83
CA LYS A 33 10.13 -7.47 -0.43
C LYS A 33 10.75 -7.12 0.91
N GLY A 34 11.05 -5.86 1.14
CA GLY A 34 11.56 -5.38 2.41
C GLY A 34 10.61 -5.60 3.57
N GLN A 35 9.31 -5.71 3.30
CA GLN A 35 8.29 -6.00 4.30
C GLN A 35 7.99 -7.50 4.45
N GLY A 36 8.63 -8.35 3.65
CA GLY A 36 8.32 -9.77 3.62
C GLY A 36 7.03 -10.12 2.88
N LEU A 37 6.54 -9.22 2.03
CA LEU A 37 5.31 -9.46 1.25
C LEU A 37 5.65 -9.91 -0.16
N PRO A 38 4.89 -10.89 -0.72
CA PRO A 38 5.26 -11.57 -1.96
C PRO A 38 4.75 -10.87 -3.23
N PHE A 39 4.70 -9.56 -3.27
CA PHE A 39 4.11 -8.80 -4.37
C PHE A 39 4.66 -9.21 -5.73
N SER A 40 5.97 -9.37 -5.84
CA SER A 40 6.62 -9.71 -7.11
C SER A 40 6.24 -11.08 -7.65
N GLU A 41 5.78 -12.00 -6.79
CA GLU A 41 5.36 -13.33 -7.21
C GLU A 41 4.02 -13.32 -7.92
N PHE A 42 3.32 -12.20 -7.87
CA PHE A 42 1.99 -12.04 -8.48
C PHE A 42 1.99 -11.18 -9.75
N ALA A 43 3.17 -10.96 -10.33
CA ALA A 43 3.27 -10.29 -11.63
C ALA A 43 2.38 -10.99 -12.65
N GLY A 44 1.62 -10.22 -13.43
CA GLY A 44 0.68 -10.74 -14.42
C GLY A 44 -0.67 -11.19 -13.86
N GLN A 45 -0.86 -11.18 -12.54
CA GLN A 45 -2.10 -11.63 -11.92
C GLN A 45 -3.11 -10.49 -11.75
N ALA A 46 -4.38 -10.84 -11.76
CA ALA A 46 -5.45 -9.91 -11.40
C ALA A 46 -5.51 -9.78 -9.88
N VAL A 47 -5.45 -8.54 -9.40
CA VAL A 47 -5.42 -8.25 -7.96
C VAL A 47 -6.40 -7.13 -7.64
N LYS A 48 -6.65 -6.92 -6.35
CA LYS A 48 -7.49 -5.84 -5.86
C LYS A 48 -6.68 -4.91 -4.98
N ARG A 49 -6.87 -3.60 -5.18
CA ARG A 49 -6.27 -2.60 -4.30
C ARG A 49 -7.36 -1.92 -3.49
N TYR A 50 -7.20 -1.90 -2.19
CA TYR A 50 -8.04 -1.11 -1.28
C TYR A 50 -7.24 0.07 -0.76
N THR A 51 -7.83 1.26 -0.81
CA THR A 51 -7.22 2.47 -0.27
C THR A 51 -8.06 2.97 0.90
N TYR A 52 -7.43 3.13 2.05
CA TYR A 52 -8.08 3.59 3.28
C TYR A 52 -7.52 4.92 3.73
N THR A 53 -8.35 5.72 4.38
CA THR A 53 -7.90 6.93 5.08
C THR A 53 -7.30 6.52 6.42
N VAL A 54 -6.05 6.91 6.66
CA VAL A 54 -5.37 6.69 7.94
C VAL A 54 -5.72 7.84 8.88
N THR A 55 -6.11 7.51 10.11
CA THR A 55 -6.57 8.50 11.08
C THR A 55 -5.61 8.75 12.23
N ASN A 56 -4.53 7.97 12.34
CA ASN A 56 -3.61 8.05 13.47
C ASN A 56 -2.14 8.17 13.10
N TYR A 57 -1.82 8.75 11.94
CA TYR A 57 -0.41 8.96 11.60
C TYR A 57 0.18 10.01 12.55
N PRO A 58 1.32 9.74 13.20
CA PRO A 58 1.91 10.68 14.17
C PRO A 58 2.16 12.06 13.54
N GLU A 59 1.66 13.10 14.19
CA GLU A 59 1.85 14.50 13.83
C GLU A 59 1.23 14.94 12.48
N ILE A 60 0.61 14.02 11.74
CA ILE A 60 -0.04 14.35 10.47
C ILE A 60 -1.52 13.96 10.56
N PRO A 61 -2.42 14.91 10.82
CA PRO A 61 -3.84 14.59 11.07
C PRO A 61 -4.65 14.30 9.81
N GLN A 62 -4.17 14.71 8.64
CA GLN A 62 -4.93 14.58 7.39
C GLN A 62 -4.00 14.27 6.23
N GLY A 63 -4.55 13.65 5.20
CA GLY A 63 -3.84 13.42 3.94
C GLY A 63 -3.03 12.13 3.89
N VAL A 64 -3.13 11.27 4.91
CA VAL A 64 -2.42 10.00 4.91
C VAL A 64 -3.37 8.88 4.48
N GLN A 65 -2.91 8.04 3.57
CA GLN A 65 -3.68 6.92 3.03
C GLN A 65 -2.86 5.65 3.10
N ALA A 66 -3.54 4.53 3.30
CA ALA A 66 -2.92 3.20 3.25
C ALA A 66 -3.50 2.43 2.08
N ASN A 67 -2.63 1.84 1.27
CA ASN A 67 -3.02 0.97 0.17
C ASN A 67 -2.69 -0.46 0.52
N LEU A 68 -3.63 -1.38 0.23
CA LEU A 68 -3.42 -2.81 0.38
C LEU A 68 -3.75 -3.49 -0.94
N TYR A 69 -2.83 -4.35 -1.38
CA TYR A 69 -3.04 -5.18 -2.56
C TYR A 69 -3.33 -6.60 -2.11
N LEU A 70 -4.42 -7.17 -2.62
CA LEU A 70 -4.86 -8.51 -2.29
C LEU A 70 -4.99 -9.36 -3.54
N TRP A 71 -4.54 -10.61 -3.44
CA TRP A 71 -4.86 -11.66 -4.39
C TRP A 71 -5.73 -12.67 -3.66
N GLY A 72 -7.02 -12.72 -4.03
CA GLY A 72 -7.98 -13.45 -3.22
C GLY A 72 -8.03 -12.86 -1.81
N ASP A 73 -7.81 -13.68 -0.80
CA ASP A 73 -7.80 -13.27 0.61
C ASP A 73 -6.39 -12.97 1.12
N GLN A 74 -5.38 -13.08 0.28
CA GLN A 74 -3.98 -12.90 0.69
C GLN A 74 -3.52 -11.45 0.45
N ILE A 75 -2.94 -10.84 1.47
CA ILE A 75 -2.28 -9.55 1.33
C ILE A 75 -0.92 -9.79 0.69
N ILE A 76 -0.71 -9.23 -0.48
CA ILE A 76 0.53 -9.40 -1.25
C ILE A 76 1.39 -8.16 -1.28
N GLY A 77 0.84 -7.01 -0.91
CA GLY A 77 1.58 -5.75 -0.88
C GLY A 77 0.79 -4.67 -0.18
N GLY A 78 1.46 -3.58 0.13
CA GLY A 78 0.84 -2.42 0.72
C GLY A 78 1.84 -1.33 0.99
N ASP A 79 1.33 -0.12 1.18
CA ASP A 79 2.13 1.05 1.48
C ASP A 79 1.28 2.11 2.15
N VAL A 80 1.96 3.10 2.70
CA VAL A 80 1.33 4.28 3.28
C VAL A 80 1.87 5.50 2.54
N ILE A 81 0.96 6.37 2.11
CA ILE A 81 1.32 7.58 1.38
C ILE A 81 0.77 8.82 2.09
N PHE A 82 1.49 9.92 1.95
CA PHE A 82 1.03 11.24 2.35
C PHE A 82 0.77 12.04 1.08
N THR A 83 -0.45 12.53 0.91
CA THR A 83 -0.90 13.23 -0.30
C THR A 83 -0.68 14.74 -0.25
N GLY A 84 -0.25 15.27 0.89
CA GLY A 84 -0.02 16.69 1.06
C GLY A 84 1.32 17.15 0.50
N GLN A 85 1.65 18.43 0.73
CA GLN A 85 2.90 19.02 0.30
C GLN A 85 4.09 18.30 0.96
N GLY A 86 5.11 17.98 0.18
CA GLY A 86 6.23 17.21 0.66
C GLY A 86 5.95 15.72 0.79
N GLY A 87 4.96 15.21 0.05
CA GLY A 87 4.46 13.86 0.14
C GLY A 87 5.51 12.77 0.18
N PHE A 88 5.15 11.64 0.78
CA PHE A 88 6.05 10.48 0.92
C PHE A 88 5.30 9.18 0.68
N GLN A 89 6.07 8.13 0.43
CA GLN A 89 5.60 6.76 0.39
C GLN A 89 6.48 5.92 1.30
N THR A 90 5.88 5.11 2.14
CA THR A 90 6.61 4.26 3.06
C THR A 90 5.94 2.89 3.17
N ASP A 91 6.58 1.98 3.88
CA ASP A 91 6.03 0.65 4.11
C ASP A 91 4.88 0.68 5.12
N LEU A 92 4.33 -0.50 5.44
CA LEU A 92 3.21 -0.64 6.37
C LEU A 92 3.64 -0.61 7.85
N ALA A 93 4.91 -0.46 8.15
CA ALA A 93 5.35 -0.37 9.53
C ALA A 93 4.89 0.94 10.16
N PHE A 94 4.30 0.86 11.35
CA PHE A 94 3.85 2.06 12.05
C PHE A 94 5.07 2.87 12.50
N PRO A 95 5.12 4.18 12.21
CA PRO A 95 6.26 4.99 12.61
C PRO A 95 6.41 5.03 14.13
N LYS A 96 7.65 4.98 14.60
CA LYS A 96 7.93 5.20 16.01
C LYS A 96 7.98 6.69 16.28
N ALA A 97 7.26 7.09 17.28
CA ALA A 97 7.27 8.50 17.70
C ALA A 97 8.61 8.89 18.31
#